data_208505dc7ffdf2c1b6a160cc26583d87
#
_entry.id   208505dc7ffdf2c1b6a160cc26583d87
#
_cell.length_a   1.000
_cell.length_b   1.000
_cell.length_c   1.000
_cell.angle_alpha   90.00
_cell.angle_beta   90.00
_cell.angle_gamma   90.00
#
_symmetry.space_group_name_H-M   'P 1'
#
loop_
_entity.id
_entity.type
_entity.pdbx_description
1 polymer ?
#
loop_
_entity_poly.entity_id
_entity_poly.type
_entity_poly.pdbx_seq_one_letter_code
_entity_poly.pdbx_strand_id
1 'polypeptide(L)'
;TTFIDIHGVEDFHGEMDFKVAGTKQGITAIQMDLKNDGLKHEIVKEAFRMTREARFQILDEIMLKAIAEPRKELADSAPKMIQMKINPDKIREVIGSGGKVIQKICADTGCKIDIEDDGSIFIASEDIEACRAARQTIENIVFEPEVGELYYGKVSNIRSEFGAWVELAPGKDGLVKIKDLEFKRTEKVEDVLKIGDMTWVKVMNVDDRGRIDLSRKDAMREKGLM
;
A
#
# COMPACT_ATOMS: atom_id res chain seq x y z
N THR A 1 5.86 -44.67 25.32
CA THR A 1 7.13 -43.96 25.16
C THR A 1 6.93 -42.81 24.23
N THR A 2 7.44 -41.64 24.58
CA THR A 2 7.38 -40.43 23.74
C THR A 2 8.74 -40.26 23.05
N PHE A 3 8.72 -39.93 21.75
CA PHE A 3 9.94 -39.67 20.97
C PHE A 3 9.69 -38.58 19.93
N ILE A 4 10.76 -38.02 19.38
CA ILE A 4 10.73 -36.92 18.42
C ILE A 4 10.96 -37.45 17.01
N ASP A 5 10.35 -36.81 16.01
CA ASP A 5 10.53 -37.09 14.60
C ASP A 5 10.05 -38.48 14.19
N ILE A 6 8.73 -38.61 14.13
CA ILE A 6 8.07 -39.89 13.81
C ILE A 6 7.97 -40.13 12.31
N HIS A 7 8.10 -41.37 11.89
CA HIS A 7 7.82 -41.84 10.53
C HIS A 7 6.34 -42.13 10.32
N GLY A 8 5.89 -42.24 9.07
CA GLY A 8 4.48 -42.51 8.74
C GLY A 8 3.92 -43.80 9.34
N VAL A 9 4.74 -44.82 9.57
CA VAL A 9 4.32 -46.06 10.24
C VAL A 9 4.03 -45.81 11.72
N GLU A 10 4.85 -45.01 12.38
CA GLU A 10 4.69 -44.64 13.79
C GLU A 10 3.54 -43.67 13.98
N ASP A 11 3.31 -42.76 13.04
CA ASP A 11 2.10 -41.95 13.01
C ASP A 11 0.84 -42.79 12.86
N PHE A 12 0.85 -43.79 11.97
CA PHE A 12 -0.31 -44.67 11.74
C PHE A 12 -0.67 -45.55 12.93
N HIS A 13 0.35 -46.11 13.62
CA HIS A 13 0.17 -47.03 14.74
C HIS A 13 0.30 -46.36 16.11
N GLY A 14 0.78 -45.13 16.18
CA GLY A 14 0.94 -44.38 17.41
C GLY A 14 -0.41 -43.92 18.00
N GLU A 15 -0.42 -43.70 19.30
CA GLU A 15 -1.61 -43.21 20.02
C GLU A 15 -1.78 -41.69 19.92
N MET A 16 -0.72 -40.96 19.56
CA MET A 16 -0.67 -39.50 19.47
C MET A 16 0.30 -39.03 18.38
N ASP A 17 -0.15 -38.12 17.56
CA ASP A 17 0.67 -37.22 16.74
C ASP A 17 0.61 -35.80 17.32
N PHE A 18 1.77 -35.18 17.60
CA PHE A 18 1.83 -33.92 18.28
C PHE A 18 2.83 -32.98 17.59
N LYS A 19 2.31 -32.02 16.83
CA LYS A 19 3.08 -31.02 16.09
C LYS A 19 3.10 -29.70 16.83
N VAL A 20 4.28 -29.16 17.06
CA VAL A 20 4.46 -27.86 17.72
C VAL A 20 5.38 -26.99 16.87
N ALA A 21 4.85 -25.87 16.40
CA ALA A 21 5.62 -24.83 15.73
C ALA A 21 5.82 -23.61 16.62
N GLY A 22 6.89 -22.86 16.39
CA GLY A 22 7.12 -21.62 17.12
C GLY A 22 8.52 -21.08 16.95
N THR A 23 8.73 -19.93 17.59
CA THR A 23 10.02 -19.24 17.68
C THR A 23 10.72 -19.57 19.01
N LYS A 24 11.89 -18.97 19.25
CA LYS A 24 12.53 -19.03 20.58
C LYS A 24 11.71 -18.34 21.68
N GLN A 25 10.86 -17.38 21.30
CA GLN A 25 10.05 -16.60 22.24
C GLN A 25 8.79 -17.34 22.67
N GLY A 26 8.24 -18.21 21.81
CA GLY A 26 7.00 -18.92 22.14
C GLY A 26 6.52 -19.87 21.06
N ILE A 27 5.42 -20.53 21.37
CA ILE A 27 4.70 -21.43 20.48
C ILE A 27 3.71 -20.60 19.65
N THR A 28 3.68 -20.84 18.33
CA THR A 28 2.78 -20.16 17.40
C THR A 28 1.66 -21.05 16.89
N ALA A 29 1.87 -22.37 16.88
CA ALA A 29 0.86 -23.32 16.48
C ALA A 29 1.06 -24.68 17.16
N ILE A 30 -0.05 -25.36 17.44
CA ILE A 30 -0.11 -26.73 17.95
C ILE A 30 -1.16 -27.47 17.13
N GLN A 31 -0.82 -28.69 16.73
CA GLN A 31 -1.75 -29.67 16.23
C GLN A 31 -1.55 -30.97 17.02
N MET A 32 -2.63 -31.54 17.51
CA MET A 32 -2.61 -32.82 18.21
C MET A 32 -3.69 -33.71 17.62
N ASP A 33 -3.31 -34.90 17.24
CA ASP A 33 -4.22 -35.96 16.80
C ASP A 33 -4.11 -37.15 17.77
N LEU A 34 -5.24 -37.58 18.32
CA LEU A 34 -5.36 -38.69 19.28
C LEU A 34 -6.17 -39.82 18.67
N LYS A 35 -5.64 -41.04 18.82
CA LYS A 35 -6.30 -42.27 18.39
C LYS A 35 -6.80 -43.13 19.58
N ASN A 36 -6.88 -42.52 20.75
CA ASN A 36 -7.34 -43.11 22.00
C ASN A 36 -8.26 -42.15 22.76
N ASP A 37 -8.80 -42.60 23.92
CA ASP A 37 -9.75 -41.84 24.73
C ASP A 37 -9.11 -40.73 25.58
N GLY A 38 -7.82 -40.41 25.39
CA GLY A 38 -7.11 -39.35 26.07
C GLY A 38 -5.72 -39.72 26.58
N LEU A 39 -4.94 -38.70 26.94
CA LEU A 39 -3.56 -38.83 27.42
C LEU A 39 -3.42 -38.40 28.88
N LYS A 40 -2.48 -39.03 29.58
CA LYS A 40 -2.06 -38.59 30.90
C LYS A 40 -1.36 -37.22 30.79
N HIS A 41 -1.59 -36.37 31.80
CA HIS A 41 -1.00 -35.02 31.85
C HIS A 41 0.53 -35.02 31.77
N GLU A 42 1.18 -36.04 32.32
CA GLU A 42 2.62 -36.23 32.30
C GLU A 42 3.15 -36.45 30.90
N ILE A 43 2.43 -37.17 30.03
CA ILE A 43 2.81 -37.40 28.63
C ILE A 43 2.76 -36.09 27.85
N VAL A 44 1.72 -35.28 28.07
CA VAL A 44 1.57 -33.98 27.41
C VAL A 44 2.68 -33.01 27.86
N LYS A 45 3.01 -32.95 29.15
CA LYS A 45 4.11 -32.16 29.66
C LYS A 45 5.47 -32.55 29.06
N GLU A 46 5.70 -33.85 28.98
CA GLU A 46 6.93 -34.39 28.38
C GLU A 46 6.99 -34.07 26.89
N ALA A 47 5.91 -34.18 26.13
CA ALA A 47 5.83 -33.81 24.73
C ALA A 47 6.18 -32.31 24.52
N PHE A 48 5.67 -31.41 25.34
CA PHE A 48 6.02 -29.99 25.28
C PHE A 48 7.50 -29.73 25.59
N ARG A 49 8.06 -30.44 26.58
CA ARG A 49 9.49 -30.33 26.91
C ARG A 49 10.35 -30.76 25.73
N MET A 50 10.10 -31.95 25.20
CA MET A 50 10.87 -32.53 24.10
C MET A 50 10.74 -31.71 22.82
N THR A 51 9.53 -31.31 22.45
CA THR A 51 9.29 -30.48 21.25
C THR A 51 9.94 -29.10 21.36
N ARG A 52 10.03 -28.52 22.57
CA ARG A 52 10.76 -27.27 22.79
C ARG A 52 12.26 -27.44 22.50
N GLU A 53 12.87 -28.48 23.03
CA GLU A 53 14.30 -28.76 22.84
C GLU A 53 14.60 -29.01 21.35
N ALA A 54 13.81 -29.89 20.72
CA ALA A 54 13.96 -30.19 19.30
C ALA A 54 13.75 -28.96 18.41
N ARG A 55 12.73 -28.14 18.70
CA ARG A 55 12.49 -26.88 17.97
C ARG A 55 13.68 -25.91 18.07
N PHE A 56 14.25 -25.75 19.25
CA PHE A 56 15.42 -24.90 19.42
C PHE A 56 16.64 -25.43 18.66
N GLN A 57 16.84 -26.74 18.68
CA GLN A 57 17.90 -27.35 17.89
C GLN A 57 17.70 -27.11 16.38
N ILE A 58 16.51 -27.33 15.85
CA ILE A 58 16.18 -27.07 14.44
C ILE A 58 16.39 -25.60 14.09
N LEU A 59 15.94 -24.67 14.94
CA LEU A 59 16.12 -23.24 14.73
C LEU A 59 17.62 -22.88 14.69
N ASP A 60 18.41 -23.32 15.69
CA ASP A 60 19.80 -22.89 15.86
C ASP A 60 20.77 -23.58 14.90
N GLU A 61 20.57 -24.87 14.68
CA GLU A 61 21.55 -25.67 13.91
C GLU A 61 21.24 -25.71 12.42
N ILE A 62 19.97 -25.52 12.02
CA ILE A 62 19.54 -25.68 10.64
C ILE A 62 18.96 -24.38 10.08
N MET A 63 17.85 -23.88 10.64
CA MET A 63 17.09 -22.79 10.02
C MET A 63 17.83 -21.46 10.05
N LEU A 64 18.34 -21.03 11.21
CA LEU A 64 19.01 -19.74 11.34
C LEU A 64 20.38 -19.69 10.66
N LYS A 65 21.00 -20.85 10.39
CA LYS A 65 22.22 -20.94 9.56
C LYS A 65 21.90 -20.78 8.07
N ALA A 66 20.73 -21.23 7.63
CA ALA A 66 20.30 -21.12 6.24
C ALA A 66 19.72 -19.72 5.95
N ILE A 67 18.91 -19.19 6.88
CA ILE A 67 18.29 -17.88 6.77
C ILE A 67 18.08 -17.29 8.17
N ALA A 68 18.83 -16.23 8.50
CA ALA A 68 18.82 -15.62 9.83
C ALA A 68 17.57 -14.77 10.08
N GLU A 69 17.08 -14.08 9.04
CA GLU A 69 15.90 -13.21 9.08
C GLU A 69 15.03 -13.44 7.84
N PRO A 70 13.71 -13.15 7.91
CA PRO A 70 12.85 -13.17 6.74
C PRO A 70 13.39 -12.24 5.64
N ARG A 71 13.28 -12.65 4.39
CA ARG A 71 13.64 -11.79 3.26
C ARG A 71 12.76 -10.54 3.28
N LYS A 72 13.35 -9.39 2.91
CA LYS A 72 12.61 -8.11 2.82
C LYS A 72 11.58 -8.13 1.72
N GLU A 73 11.84 -8.88 0.65
CA GLU A 73 10.97 -9.01 -0.52
C GLU A 73 10.66 -10.47 -0.80
N LEU A 74 9.51 -10.71 -1.37
CA LEU A 74 9.11 -12.03 -1.85
C LEU A 74 9.97 -12.44 -3.05
N ALA A 75 10.06 -13.75 -3.31
CA ALA A 75 10.70 -14.27 -4.51
C ALA A 75 10.06 -13.68 -5.78
N ASP A 76 10.83 -13.58 -6.88
CA ASP A 76 10.32 -12.99 -8.14
C ASP A 76 9.12 -13.74 -8.71
N SER A 77 9.07 -15.07 -8.50
CA SER A 77 7.96 -15.93 -8.90
C SER A 77 6.75 -15.91 -7.95
N ALA A 78 6.86 -15.27 -6.79
CA ALA A 78 5.74 -15.19 -5.86
C ALA A 78 4.79 -14.08 -6.26
N PRO A 79 3.46 -14.29 -6.15
CA PRO A 79 2.50 -13.22 -6.35
C PRO A 79 2.80 -12.03 -5.45
N LYS A 80 2.88 -10.85 -6.04
CA LYS A 80 3.07 -9.59 -5.32
C LYS A 80 1.70 -9.02 -4.98
N MET A 81 1.58 -8.42 -3.79
CA MET A 81 0.35 -7.75 -3.37
C MET A 81 0.68 -6.43 -2.70
N ILE A 82 -0.01 -5.39 -3.14
CA ILE A 82 -0.01 -4.08 -2.48
C ILE A 82 -1.37 -3.89 -1.83
N GLN A 83 -1.35 -3.51 -0.55
CA GLN A 83 -2.53 -3.07 0.16
C GLN A 83 -2.49 -1.55 0.28
N MET A 84 -3.62 -0.90 0.03
CA MET A 84 -3.82 0.52 0.28
C MET A 84 -5.20 0.76 0.89
N LYS A 85 -5.41 1.95 1.44
CA LYS A 85 -6.70 2.34 1.99
C LYS A 85 -7.11 3.69 1.41
N ILE A 86 -8.37 3.79 1.02
CA ILE A 86 -8.98 5.03 0.53
C ILE A 86 -10.16 5.43 1.41
N ASN A 87 -10.64 6.66 1.26
CA ASN A 87 -11.92 7.06 1.85
C ASN A 87 -13.06 6.21 1.25
N PRO A 88 -13.89 5.52 2.05
CA PRO A 88 -15.00 4.70 1.57
C PRO A 88 -15.96 5.45 0.63
N ASP A 89 -16.15 6.76 0.82
CA ASP A 89 -17.00 7.59 -0.05
C ASP A 89 -16.47 7.66 -1.49
N LYS A 90 -15.17 7.39 -1.69
CA LYS A 90 -14.49 7.39 -3.00
C LYS A 90 -14.52 6.04 -3.73
N ILE A 91 -14.97 4.98 -3.08
CA ILE A 91 -15.06 3.64 -3.68
C ILE A 91 -15.81 3.69 -5.02
N ARG A 92 -16.91 4.47 -5.08
CA ARG A 92 -17.72 4.60 -6.30
C ARG A 92 -16.95 5.23 -7.46
N GLU A 93 -16.02 6.15 -7.19
CA GLU A 93 -15.18 6.77 -8.22
C GLU A 93 -14.17 5.77 -8.78
N VAL A 94 -13.57 4.94 -7.91
CA VAL A 94 -12.62 3.90 -8.31
C VAL A 94 -13.30 2.77 -9.09
N ILE A 95 -14.49 2.35 -8.68
CA ILE A 95 -15.26 1.32 -9.40
C ILE A 95 -15.79 1.89 -10.73
N GLY A 96 -16.29 3.10 -10.72
CA GLY A 96 -16.92 3.75 -11.86
C GLY A 96 -18.29 3.16 -12.22
N SER A 97 -19.00 3.81 -13.14
CA SER A 97 -20.33 3.37 -13.60
C SER A 97 -20.26 1.96 -14.22
N GLY A 98 -20.96 1.00 -13.60
CA GLY A 98 -20.97 -0.39 -14.04
C GLY A 98 -19.60 -1.09 -13.98
N GLY A 99 -18.69 -0.63 -13.12
CA GLY A 99 -17.34 -1.22 -12.95
C GLY A 99 -16.35 -0.83 -14.05
N LYS A 100 -16.66 0.10 -14.92
CA LYS A 100 -15.84 0.45 -16.09
C LYS A 100 -14.45 0.95 -15.74
N VAL A 101 -14.30 1.72 -14.64
CA VAL A 101 -13.03 2.30 -14.26
C VAL A 101 -12.10 1.21 -13.72
N ILE A 102 -12.57 0.42 -12.76
CA ILE A 102 -11.75 -0.66 -12.20
C ILE A 102 -11.40 -1.72 -13.26
N GLN A 103 -12.34 -2.08 -14.14
CA GLN A 103 -12.06 -3.01 -15.25
C GLN A 103 -10.98 -2.47 -16.18
N LYS A 104 -11.00 -1.17 -16.47
CA LYS A 104 -9.96 -0.52 -17.27
C LYS A 104 -8.61 -0.57 -16.56
N ILE A 105 -8.54 -0.26 -15.26
CA ILE A 105 -7.29 -0.35 -14.50
C ILE A 105 -6.74 -1.76 -14.54
N CYS A 106 -7.59 -2.78 -14.31
CA CYS A 106 -7.18 -4.19 -14.40
C CYS A 106 -6.68 -4.57 -15.79
N ALA A 107 -7.35 -4.11 -16.86
CA ALA A 107 -6.95 -4.40 -18.24
C ALA A 107 -5.62 -3.72 -18.61
N ASP A 108 -5.44 -2.46 -18.22
CA ASP A 108 -4.25 -1.66 -18.54
C ASP A 108 -3.00 -2.15 -17.78
N THR A 109 -3.17 -2.68 -16.55
CA THR A 109 -2.05 -3.08 -15.67
C THR A 109 -1.86 -4.60 -15.57
N GLY A 110 -2.85 -5.39 -15.95
CA GLY A 110 -2.83 -6.85 -15.73
C GLY A 110 -3.01 -7.27 -14.27
N CYS A 111 -3.35 -6.33 -13.37
CA CYS A 111 -3.55 -6.61 -11.96
C CYS A 111 -4.96 -7.14 -11.66
N LYS A 112 -5.07 -7.96 -10.62
CA LYS A 112 -6.33 -8.24 -9.94
C LYS A 112 -6.50 -7.23 -8.80
N ILE A 113 -7.67 -6.59 -8.72
CA ILE A 113 -7.97 -5.58 -7.71
C ILE A 113 -9.25 -5.97 -6.99
N ASP A 114 -9.15 -6.12 -5.68
CA ASP A 114 -10.28 -6.38 -4.78
C ASP A 114 -10.47 -5.16 -3.86
N ILE A 115 -11.71 -4.70 -3.69
CA ILE A 115 -12.06 -3.53 -2.86
C ILE A 115 -13.09 -3.96 -1.83
N GLU A 116 -12.81 -3.63 -0.56
CA GLU A 116 -13.70 -3.85 0.56
C GLU A 116 -14.50 -2.60 0.91
N ASP A 117 -15.64 -2.77 1.56
CA ASP A 117 -16.57 -1.68 1.90
C ASP A 117 -15.96 -0.64 2.87
N ASP A 118 -14.93 -1.02 3.62
CA ASP A 118 -14.20 -0.14 4.54
C ASP A 118 -13.15 0.75 3.83
N GLY A 119 -13.01 0.63 2.51
CA GLY A 119 -12.04 1.35 1.70
C GLY A 119 -10.69 0.65 1.56
N SER A 120 -10.51 -0.56 2.08
CA SER A 120 -9.31 -1.36 1.86
C SER A 120 -9.28 -1.89 0.42
N ILE A 121 -8.15 -1.72 -0.24
CA ILE A 121 -7.92 -2.17 -1.62
C ILE A 121 -6.72 -3.09 -1.65
N PHE A 122 -6.87 -4.25 -2.27
CA PHE A 122 -5.82 -5.24 -2.48
C PHE A 122 -5.53 -5.34 -3.98
N ILE A 123 -4.28 -5.08 -4.37
CA ILE A 123 -3.81 -5.09 -5.75
C ILE A 123 -2.80 -6.21 -5.88
N ALA A 124 -3.08 -7.22 -6.68
CA ALA A 124 -2.25 -8.40 -6.85
C ALA A 124 -1.83 -8.61 -8.31
N SER A 125 -0.54 -8.95 -8.51
CA SER A 125 0.04 -9.31 -9.80
C SER A 125 1.34 -10.10 -9.60
N GLU A 126 1.85 -10.74 -10.63
CA GLU A 126 3.21 -11.29 -10.64
C GLU A 126 4.27 -10.19 -10.76
N ASP A 127 3.91 -9.05 -11.37
CA ASP A 127 4.77 -7.88 -11.54
C ASP A 127 4.45 -6.79 -10.52
N ILE A 128 5.45 -6.44 -9.68
CA ILE A 128 5.31 -5.38 -8.67
C ILE A 128 5.14 -3.99 -9.29
N GLU A 129 5.75 -3.74 -10.46
CA GLU A 129 5.61 -2.45 -11.14
C GLU A 129 4.20 -2.26 -11.69
N ALA A 130 3.55 -3.33 -12.15
CA ALA A 130 2.13 -3.33 -12.50
C ALA A 130 1.26 -2.98 -11.30
N CYS A 131 1.54 -3.56 -10.13
CA CYS A 131 0.83 -3.21 -8.88
C CYS A 131 1.03 -1.75 -8.50
N ARG A 132 2.25 -1.20 -8.63
CA ARG A 132 2.55 0.22 -8.37
C ARG A 132 1.82 1.14 -9.33
N ALA A 133 1.77 0.80 -10.62
CA ALA A 133 1.03 1.57 -11.63
C ALA A 133 -0.48 1.58 -11.36
N ALA A 134 -1.05 0.44 -10.99
CA ALA A 134 -2.46 0.35 -10.59
C ALA A 134 -2.74 1.20 -9.34
N ARG A 135 -1.89 1.09 -8.32
CA ARG A 135 -1.97 1.92 -7.12
C ARG A 135 -1.93 3.40 -7.44
N GLN A 136 -0.96 3.85 -8.24
CA GLN A 136 -0.82 5.26 -8.63
C GLN A 136 -2.07 5.75 -9.37
N THR A 137 -2.65 4.92 -10.22
CA THR A 137 -3.88 5.25 -10.94
C THR A 137 -5.04 5.46 -9.98
N ILE A 138 -5.19 4.59 -8.97
CA ILE A 138 -6.22 4.72 -7.95
C ILE A 138 -5.98 5.97 -7.10
N GLU A 139 -4.74 6.22 -6.66
CA GLU A 139 -4.38 7.43 -5.90
C GLU A 139 -4.74 8.70 -6.68
N ASN A 140 -4.50 8.74 -7.98
CA ASN A 140 -4.86 9.88 -8.84
C ASN A 140 -6.38 10.09 -8.94
N ILE A 141 -7.16 9.01 -8.99
CA ILE A 141 -8.63 9.08 -9.04
C ILE A 141 -9.20 9.67 -7.76
N VAL A 142 -8.71 9.18 -6.60
CA VAL A 142 -9.23 9.60 -5.29
C VAL A 142 -8.56 10.86 -4.75
N PHE A 143 -7.58 11.40 -5.48
CA PHE A 143 -6.85 12.59 -5.06
C PHE A 143 -7.78 13.77 -4.81
N GLU A 144 -7.68 14.34 -3.63
CA GLU A 144 -8.35 15.59 -3.25
C GLU A 144 -7.29 16.57 -2.71
N PRO A 145 -7.21 17.77 -3.29
CA PRO A 145 -6.27 18.77 -2.80
C PRO A 145 -6.75 19.35 -1.47
N GLU A 146 -5.87 19.37 -0.48
CA GLU A 146 -6.16 19.93 0.84
C GLU A 146 -5.87 21.43 0.87
N VAL A 147 -6.81 22.22 1.42
CA VAL A 147 -6.63 23.67 1.57
C VAL A 147 -5.49 23.96 2.52
N GLY A 148 -4.57 24.81 2.08
CA GLY A 148 -3.37 25.16 2.83
C GLY A 148 -2.12 24.35 2.46
N GLU A 149 -2.25 23.21 1.81
CA GLU A 149 -1.13 22.35 1.41
C GLU A 149 -0.44 22.83 0.13
N LEU A 150 0.83 22.42 0.01
CA LEU A 150 1.74 22.78 -1.09
C LEU A 150 1.86 21.61 -2.08
N TYR A 151 1.64 21.90 -3.34
CA TYR A 151 1.78 20.92 -4.42
C TYR A 151 2.77 21.41 -5.47
N TYR A 152 3.47 20.47 -6.11
CA TYR A 152 4.36 20.73 -7.23
C TYR A 152 3.70 20.21 -8.50
N GLY A 153 3.12 21.11 -9.30
CA GLY A 153 2.29 20.76 -10.44
C GLY A 153 2.81 21.34 -11.75
N LYS A 154 2.28 20.81 -12.85
CA LYS A 154 2.62 21.20 -14.21
C LYS A 154 1.61 22.21 -14.73
N VAL A 155 2.09 23.29 -15.36
CA VAL A 155 1.23 24.26 -16.05
C VAL A 155 0.61 23.59 -17.27
N SER A 156 -0.70 23.34 -17.21
CA SER A 156 -1.47 22.67 -18.28
C SER A 156 -2.02 23.67 -19.31
N ASN A 157 -2.39 24.87 -18.88
CA ASN A 157 -2.98 25.88 -19.76
C ASN A 157 -2.70 27.30 -19.23
N ILE A 158 -2.67 28.29 -20.13
CA ILE A 158 -2.49 29.71 -19.79
C ILE A 158 -3.51 30.55 -20.52
N ARG A 159 -4.07 31.56 -19.80
CA ARG A 159 -4.76 32.70 -20.39
C ARG A 159 -4.09 33.98 -19.91
N SER A 160 -3.42 34.68 -20.82
CA SER A 160 -2.49 35.78 -20.56
C SER A 160 -2.91 36.78 -19.49
N GLU A 161 -4.12 37.28 -19.54
CA GLU A 161 -4.61 38.32 -18.64
C GLU A 161 -5.40 37.78 -17.45
N PHE A 162 -5.57 36.46 -17.36
CA PHE A 162 -6.44 35.83 -16.36
C PHE A 162 -5.67 34.97 -15.35
N GLY A 163 -4.88 34.03 -15.83
CA GLY A 163 -4.14 33.12 -14.96
C GLY A 163 -3.61 31.87 -15.68
N ALA A 164 -2.99 31.01 -14.90
CA ALA A 164 -2.49 29.70 -15.32
C ALA A 164 -3.25 28.58 -14.64
N TRP A 165 -3.53 27.51 -15.38
CA TRP A 165 -3.99 26.25 -14.79
C TRP A 165 -2.81 25.36 -14.51
N VAL A 166 -2.77 24.82 -13.30
CA VAL A 166 -1.72 23.93 -12.84
C VAL A 166 -2.36 22.59 -12.49
N GLU A 167 -1.92 21.53 -13.16
CA GLU A 167 -2.34 20.17 -12.91
C GLU A 167 -1.65 19.63 -11.66
N LEU A 168 -2.44 19.27 -10.64
CA LEU A 168 -1.98 18.71 -9.37
C LEU A 168 -1.96 17.17 -9.40
N ALA A 169 -2.91 16.58 -10.11
CA ALA A 169 -2.99 15.17 -10.45
C ALA A 169 -3.70 15.05 -11.82
N PRO A 170 -3.60 13.91 -12.53
CA PRO A 170 -4.22 13.72 -13.83
C PRO A 170 -5.72 14.07 -13.83
N GLY A 171 -6.08 15.10 -14.61
CA GLY A 171 -7.43 15.62 -14.68
C GLY A 171 -7.91 16.48 -13.51
N LYS A 172 -7.02 16.86 -12.59
CA LYS A 172 -7.29 17.73 -11.44
C LYS A 172 -6.49 19.02 -11.56
N ASP A 173 -7.03 20.02 -12.23
CA ASP A 173 -6.38 21.31 -12.47
C ASP A 173 -6.88 22.37 -11.48
N GLY A 174 -5.95 23.16 -10.95
CA GLY A 174 -6.27 24.36 -10.17
C GLY A 174 -5.86 25.64 -10.89
N LEU A 175 -6.55 26.73 -10.60
CA LEU A 175 -6.31 28.04 -11.21
C LEU A 175 -5.41 28.91 -10.31
N VAL A 176 -4.29 29.32 -10.83
CA VAL A 176 -3.47 30.43 -10.28
C VAL A 176 -3.87 31.70 -11.01
N LYS A 177 -4.59 32.60 -10.33
CA LYS A 177 -4.98 33.89 -10.89
C LYS A 177 -3.74 34.77 -11.07
N ILE A 178 -3.76 35.71 -12.04
CA ILE A 178 -2.60 36.56 -12.36
C ILE A 178 -2.05 37.33 -11.13
N LYS A 179 -2.92 37.76 -10.22
CA LYS A 179 -2.56 38.44 -8.95
C LYS A 179 -1.86 37.53 -7.92
N ASP A 180 -1.96 36.21 -8.11
CA ASP A 180 -1.45 35.16 -7.20
C ASP A 180 -0.23 34.44 -7.78
N LEU A 181 0.30 34.92 -8.92
CA LEU A 181 1.51 34.40 -9.55
C LEU A 181 2.79 34.85 -8.83
N GLU A 182 2.92 36.16 -8.60
CA GLU A 182 4.08 36.78 -7.94
C GLU A 182 3.65 37.92 -7.02
N PHE A 183 4.60 38.41 -6.18
CA PHE A 183 4.37 39.57 -5.35
C PHE A 183 4.49 40.87 -6.15
N LYS A 184 5.23 40.84 -7.26
CA LYS A 184 5.32 41.98 -8.21
C LYS A 184 4.11 41.92 -9.14
N ARG A 185 3.70 43.13 -9.61
CA ARG A 185 2.62 43.21 -10.58
C ARG A 185 3.04 42.55 -11.89
N THR A 186 2.33 41.53 -12.29
CA THR A 186 2.52 40.80 -13.55
C THR A 186 1.47 41.29 -14.54
N GLU A 187 1.89 41.65 -15.75
CA GLU A 187 0.98 42.11 -16.80
C GLU A 187 0.45 40.90 -17.61
N LYS A 188 1.32 39.96 -17.91
CA LYS A 188 0.98 38.72 -18.62
C LYS A 188 1.51 37.50 -17.90
N VAL A 189 0.72 36.43 -17.88
CA VAL A 189 1.10 35.17 -17.22
C VAL A 189 2.38 34.59 -17.82
N GLU A 190 2.55 34.74 -19.13
CA GLU A 190 3.68 34.20 -19.90
C GLU A 190 5.04 34.87 -19.54
N ASP A 191 5.00 36.00 -18.86
CA ASP A 191 6.23 36.64 -18.33
C ASP A 191 6.82 35.86 -17.16
N VAL A 192 6.00 35.01 -16.52
CA VAL A 192 6.36 34.24 -15.32
C VAL A 192 6.34 32.74 -15.53
N LEU A 193 5.37 32.20 -16.27
CA LEU A 193 5.15 30.79 -16.50
C LEU A 193 4.86 30.48 -17.96
N LYS A 194 5.32 29.30 -18.41
CA LYS A 194 5.00 28.74 -19.73
C LYS A 194 4.26 27.42 -19.58
N ILE A 195 3.48 27.07 -20.60
CA ILE A 195 2.82 25.74 -20.65
C ILE A 195 3.91 24.68 -20.59
N GLY A 196 3.73 23.72 -19.69
CA GLY A 196 4.69 22.63 -19.43
C GLY A 196 5.66 22.89 -18.28
N ASP A 197 5.76 24.13 -17.78
CA ASP A 197 6.61 24.43 -16.62
C ASP A 197 6.09 23.73 -15.37
N MET A 198 7.01 23.32 -14.51
CA MET A 198 6.71 22.80 -13.20
C MET A 198 6.83 23.90 -12.15
N THR A 199 5.84 24.06 -11.30
CA THR A 199 5.85 25.12 -10.28
C THR A 199 5.21 24.68 -8.97
N TRP A 200 5.67 25.26 -7.86
CA TRP A 200 5.01 25.13 -6.57
C TRP A 200 3.78 26.01 -6.51
N VAL A 201 2.70 25.43 -6.00
CA VAL A 201 1.44 26.14 -5.76
C VAL A 201 0.87 25.73 -4.40
N LYS A 202 0.19 26.67 -3.75
CA LYS A 202 -0.54 26.44 -2.50
C LYS A 202 -2.03 26.44 -2.80
N VAL A 203 -2.75 25.46 -2.24
CA VAL A 203 -4.22 25.41 -2.36
C VAL A 203 -4.80 26.44 -1.42
N MET A 204 -5.51 27.41 -1.97
CA MET A 204 -6.14 28.49 -1.22
C MET A 204 -7.58 28.19 -0.88
N ASN A 205 -8.29 27.56 -1.80
CA ASN A 205 -9.71 27.21 -1.63
C ASN A 205 -10.10 26.09 -2.61
N VAL A 206 -11.07 25.28 -2.21
CA VAL A 206 -11.76 24.33 -3.09
C VAL A 206 -13.26 24.61 -2.94
N ASP A 207 -13.93 24.95 -4.02
CA ASP A 207 -15.35 25.26 -3.96
C ASP A 207 -16.23 23.99 -4.06
N ASP A 208 -17.53 24.14 -3.79
CA ASP A 208 -18.52 23.04 -3.81
C ASP A 208 -18.65 22.37 -5.21
N ARG A 209 -18.11 22.98 -6.25
CA ARG A 209 -18.08 22.44 -7.62
C ARG A 209 -16.72 21.78 -7.94
N GLY A 210 -15.84 21.65 -6.95
CA GLY A 210 -14.50 21.05 -7.10
C GLY A 210 -13.49 21.96 -7.83
N ARG A 211 -13.75 23.28 -7.98
CA ARG A 211 -12.79 24.20 -8.57
C ARG A 211 -11.75 24.59 -7.52
N ILE A 212 -10.49 24.49 -7.88
CA ILE A 212 -9.35 24.68 -7.01
C ILE A 212 -8.71 26.05 -7.31
N ASP A 213 -8.71 26.94 -6.32
CA ASP A 213 -7.98 28.21 -6.37
C ASP A 213 -6.57 28.00 -5.78
N LEU A 214 -5.55 28.39 -6.54
CA LEU A 214 -4.14 28.22 -6.21
C LEU A 214 -3.42 29.55 -6.07
N SER A 215 -2.37 29.61 -5.26
CA SER A 215 -1.42 30.72 -5.15
C SER A 215 0.02 30.23 -5.33
N ARG A 216 0.68 30.70 -6.38
CA ARG A 216 2.12 30.45 -6.59
C ARG A 216 2.95 31.31 -5.66
N LYS A 217 2.65 32.59 -5.53
CA LYS A 217 3.40 33.52 -4.67
C LYS A 217 3.47 33.04 -3.22
N ASP A 218 2.36 32.54 -2.65
CA ASP A 218 2.34 32.04 -1.29
C ASP A 218 3.14 30.74 -1.14
N ALA A 219 3.07 29.85 -2.13
CA ALA A 219 3.89 28.65 -2.16
C ALA A 219 5.40 28.97 -2.24
N MET A 220 5.79 29.90 -3.10
CA MET A 220 7.19 30.29 -3.25
C MET A 220 7.74 30.99 -1.99
N ARG A 221 6.92 31.83 -1.34
CA ARG A 221 7.27 32.43 -0.04
C ARG A 221 7.50 31.36 1.04
N GLU A 222 6.60 30.42 1.16
CA GLU A 222 6.66 29.36 2.17
C GLU A 222 7.86 28.40 1.95
N LYS A 223 8.24 28.21 0.70
CA LYS A 223 9.44 27.46 0.32
C LYS A 223 10.75 28.27 0.42
N GLY A 224 10.68 29.57 0.70
CA GLY A 224 11.86 30.45 0.73
C GLY A 224 12.52 30.65 -0.64
N LEU A 225 11.74 30.55 -1.71
CA LEU A 225 12.21 30.67 -3.10
C LEU A 225 11.97 32.06 -3.71
N MET A 226 11.43 32.98 -2.93
CA MET A 226 11.18 34.38 -3.25
C MET A 226 11.52 35.27 -2.07
#